data_d705074183eabdb6641292457da16193
#
_entry.id   d705074183eabdb6641292457da16193
#
_cell.length_a   1.000
_cell.length_b   1.000
_cell.length_c   1.000
_cell.angle_alpha   90.00
_cell.angle_beta   90.00
_cell.angle_gamma   90.00
#
_symmetry.space_group_name_H-M   'P 1'
#
loop_
_entity.id
_entity.type
_entity.pdbx_description
1 polymer ?
#
loop_
_entity_poly.entity_id
_entity_poly.type
_entity_poly.pdbx_seq_one_letter_code
_entity_poly.pdbx_strand_id
1 'polypeptide(L)'
;MSLYEGAVKKPIMTSLCFLAVVIFGLFSLSKLPIDLYPDIDTNTIMVMTAYPGASASDIENNVTRPLENTLNAVSNLKHITSRSSENMSLITLEFEFGNDIDVLTNDVRDKLDMVSSQLPDDVENPIIFKFSTDMIPIVLLSVQANESQSALYKILDDRVVNPLARIPGVGTVVYQWCAAT
;
A
#
# COMPACT_ATOMS: atom_id res chain seq x y z
N MET A 1 10.47 -27.12 -46.56
CA MET A 1 11.45 -26.02 -46.73
C MET A 1 11.94 -25.67 -45.34
N SER A 2 13.23 -25.87 -45.10
CA SER A 2 13.82 -25.52 -43.81
C SER A 2 14.07 -24.00 -43.72
N LEU A 3 13.88 -23.42 -42.53
CA LEU A 3 14.01 -21.99 -42.28
C LEU A 3 15.36 -21.41 -42.73
N TYR A 4 16.44 -22.21 -42.62
CA TYR A 4 17.77 -21.80 -43.05
C TYR A 4 17.92 -21.64 -44.56
N GLU A 5 17.23 -22.47 -45.37
CA GLU A 5 17.25 -22.43 -46.83
C GLU A 5 16.62 -21.13 -47.37
N GLY A 6 15.54 -20.65 -46.69
CA GLY A 6 14.92 -19.36 -46.97
C GLY A 6 15.83 -18.18 -46.65
N ALA A 7 16.55 -18.25 -45.52
CA ALA A 7 17.47 -17.22 -45.07
C ALA A 7 18.67 -17.04 -46.02
N VAL A 8 19.24 -18.15 -46.52
CA VAL A 8 20.37 -18.13 -47.46
C VAL A 8 19.96 -17.63 -48.85
N LYS A 9 18.75 -18.00 -49.31
CA LYS A 9 18.25 -17.56 -50.64
C LYS A 9 17.83 -16.09 -50.70
N LYS A 10 17.50 -15.47 -49.55
CA LYS A 10 17.04 -14.06 -49.46
C LYS A 10 17.79 -13.29 -48.39
N PRO A 11 19.09 -13.02 -48.55
CA PRO A 11 19.93 -12.41 -47.50
C PRO A 11 19.46 -11.01 -47.10
N ILE A 12 18.94 -10.22 -48.03
CA ILE A 12 18.44 -8.85 -47.72
C ILE A 12 17.20 -8.90 -46.82
N MET A 13 16.27 -9.82 -47.08
CA MET A 13 15.07 -9.98 -46.27
C MET A 13 15.41 -10.48 -44.84
N THR A 14 16.38 -11.37 -44.74
CA THR A 14 16.86 -11.87 -43.45
C THR A 14 17.55 -10.78 -42.65
N SER A 15 18.43 -9.98 -43.29
CA SER A 15 19.10 -8.85 -42.66
C SER A 15 18.08 -7.79 -42.15
N LEU A 16 17.05 -7.51 -42.94
CA LEU A 16 16.00 -6.56 -42.55
C LEU A 16 15.20 -7.06 -41.35
N CYS A 17 14.93 -8.37 -41.32
CA CYS A 17 14.23 -9.00 -40.20
C CYS A 17 15.05 -8.92 -38.89
N PHE A 18 16.36 -9.19 -38.96
CA PHE A 18 17.26 -9.03 -37.82
C PHE A 18 17.35 -7.57 -37.34
N LEU A 19 17.43 -6.62 -38.27
CA LEU A 19 17.45 -5.20 -37.96
C LEU A 19 16.16 -4.77 -37.23
N ALA A 20 15.01 -5.24 -37.69
CA ALA A 20 13.74 -4.99 -37.02
C ALA A 20 13.71 -5.53 -35.59
N VAL A 21 14.19 -6.76 -35.38
CA VAL A 21 14.25 -7.38 -34.03
C VAL A 21 15.17 -6.57 -33.12
N VAL A 22 16.32 -6.09 -33.60
CA VAL A 22 17.25 -5.25 -32.83
C VAL A 22 16.59 -3.92 -32.44
N ILE A 23 15.90 -3.27 -33.38
CA ILE A 23 15.20 -1.99 -33.10
C ILE A 23 14.09 -2.20 -32.07
N PHE A 24 13.27 -3.24 -32.21
CA PHE A 24 12.24 -3.55 -31.23
C PHE A 24 12.83 -3.93 -29.86
N GLY A 25 13.95 -4.65 -29.84
CA GLY A 25 14.66 -5.01 -28.61
C GLY A 25 15.16 -3.77 -27.86
N LEU A 26 15.79 -2.81 -28.55
CA LEU A 26 16.26 -1.55 -27.97
C LEU A 26 15.09 -0.68 -27.48
N PHE A 27 14.01 -0.62 -28.26
CA PHE A 27 12.80 0.10 -27.85
C PHE A 27 12.14 -0.54 -26.61
N SER A 28 12.05 -1.85 -26.56
CA SER A 28 11.53 -2.58 -25.40
C SER A 28 12.38 -2.35 -24.14
N LEU A 29 13.70 -2.37 -24.29
CA LEU A 29 14.64 -2.12 -23.19
C LEU A 29 14.47 -0.72 -22.57
N SER A 30 14.21 0.30 -23.41
CA SER A 30 13.98 1.67 -22.92
C SER A 30 12.63 1.88 -22.22
N LYS A 31 11.70 0.93 -22.37
CA LYS A 31 10.37 0.93 -21.74
C LYS A 31 10.26 0.03 -20.52
N LEU A 32 11.33 -0.67 -20.18
CA LEU A 32 11.31 -1.54 -18.98
C LEU A 32 11.24 -0.65 -17.73
N PRO A 33 10.21 -0.80 -16.89
CA PRO A 33 10.19 -0.14 -15.59
C PRO A 33 11.32 -0.73 -14.74
N ILE A 34 12.05 0.13 -14.06
CA ILE A 34 13.11 -0.26 -13.12
C ILE A 34 12.56 0.04 -11.73
N ASP A 35 12.05 -0.98 -11.07
CA ASP A 35 11.61 -0.88 -9.68
C ASP A 35 12.72 -1.38 -8.76
N LEU A 36 12.96 -0.66 -7.67
CA LEU A 36 13.99 -0.99 -6.67
C LEU A 36 13.62 -2.26 -5.88
N TYR A 37 12.33 -2.49 -5.70
CA TYR A 37 11.77 -3.68 -5.06
C TYR A 37 10.75 -4.30 -6.01
N PRO A 38 10.69 -5.64 -6.08
CA PRO A 38 9.57 -6.28 -6.75
C PRO A 38 8.28 -5.90 -6.04
N ASP A 39 7.19 -5.69 -6.77
CA ASP A 39 5.86 -5.52 -6.21
C ASP A 39 5.50 -6.79 -5.44
N ILE A 40 5.78 -6.77 -4.15
CA ILE A 40 5.33 -7.82 -3.24
C ILE A 40 4.00 -7.32 -2.68
N ASP A 41 2.93 -7.71 -3.32
CA ASP A 41 1.61 -7.57 -2.73
C ASP A 41 1.60 -8.38 -1.43
N THR A 42 1.78 -7.69 -0.32
CA THR A 42 1.54 -8.29 0.98
C THR A 42 0.04 -8.47 1.11
N ASN A 43 -0.42 -9.71 1.00
CA ASN A 43 -1.85 -10.06 1.15
C ASN A 43 -2.31 -9.85 2.60
N THR A 44 -2.01 -8.67 3.15
CA THR A 44 -2.28 -8.33 4.55
C THR A 44 -3.09 -7.05 4.62
N ILE A 45 -4.21 -7.14 5.31
CA ILE A 45 -5.08 -6.00 5.63
C ILE A 45 -5.05 -5.79 7.14
N MET A 46 -4.89 -4.55 7.58
CA MET A 46 -4.97 -4.17 8.98
C MET A 46 -6.23 -3.35 9.22
N VAL A 47 -6.98 -3.70 10.25
CA VAL A 47 -8.15 -2.96 10.71
C VAL A 47 -7.82 -2.37 12.07
N MET A 48 -7.89 -1.05 12.17
CA MET A 48 -7.64 -0.29 13.40
C MET A 48 -8.95 0.37 13.85
N THR A 49 -9.29 0.20 15.11
CA THR A 49 -10.49 0.77 15.70
C THR A 49 -10.11 1.47 17.01
N ALA A 50 -10.41 2.76 17.13
CA ALA A 50 -10.17 3.52 18.34
C ALA A 50 -11.40 3.47 19.25
N TYR A 51 -11.15 3.30 20.56
CA TYR A 51 -12.16 3.41 21.61
C TYR A 51 -11.57 4.23 22.76
N PRO A 52 -11.68 5.56 22.71
CA PRO A 52 -11.06 6.45 23.69
C PRO A 52 -11.58 6.19 25.12
N GLY A 53 -10.66 6.10 26.06
CA GLY A 53 -10.98 5.90 27.49
C GLY A 53 -11.24 4.46 27.91
N ALA A 54 -11.25 3.52 26.99
CA ALA A 54 -11.49 2.10 27.31
C ALA A 54 -10.18 1.37 27.69
N SER A 55 -10.30 0.45 28.65
CA SER A 55 -9.19 -0.44 29.01
C SER A 55 -8.98 -1.53 27.93
N ALA A 56 -7.82 -2.16 27.91
CA ALA A 56 -7.52 -3.24 26.96
C ALA A 56 -8.52 -4.41 27.06
N SER A 57 -9.02 -4.72 28.26
CA SER A 57 -10.02 -5.79 28.46
C SER A 57 -11.41 -5.41 27.94
N ASP A 58 -11.79 -4.13 28.06
CA ASP A 58 -13.06 -3.64 27.52
C ASP A 58 -13.03 -3.63 26.00
N ILE A 59 -11.91 -3.21 25.42
CA ILE A 59 -11.68 -3.24 23.98
C ILE A 59 -11.72 -4.67 23.46
N GLU A 60 -11.06 -5.61 24.13
CA GLU A 60 -11.10 -7.02 23.73
C GLU A 60 -12.53 -7.55 23.66
N ASN A 61 -13.32 -7.32 24.71
CA ASN A 61 -14.65 -7.91 24.81
C ASN A 61 -15.70 -7.20 23.95
N ASN A 62 -15.64 -5.85 23.85
CA ASN A 62 -16.70 -5.05 23.24
C ASN A 62 -16.38 -4.66 21.78
N VAL A 63 -15.12 -4.73 21.37
CA VAL A 63 -14.68 -4.30 20.04
C VAL A 63 -13.97 -5.43 19.29
N THR A 64 -12.88 -5.95 19.85
CA THR A 64 -12.01 -6.90 19.14
C THR A 64 -12.74 -8.21 18.83
N ARG A 65 -13.38 -8.83 19.82
CA ARG A 65 -14.08 -10.11 19.62
C ARG A 65 -15.27 -10.03 18.65
N PRO A 66 -16.17 -9.04 18.70
CA PRO A 66 -17.21 -8.88 17.70
C PRO A 66 -16.66 -8.70 16.29
N LEU A 67 -15.59 -7.89 16.13
CA LEU A 67 -14.92 -7.69 14.86
C LEU A 67 -14.26 -8.98 14.34
N GLU A 68 -13.50 -9.69 15.17
CA GLU A 68 -12.89 -10.98 14.82
C GLU A 68 -13.91 -12.00 14.34
N ASN A 69 -15.00 -12.16 15.10
CA ASN A 69 -16.04 -13.12 14.74
C ASN A 69 -16.64 -12.83 13.36
N THR A 70 -16.83 -11.58 13.02
CA THR A 70 -17.38 -11.16 11.72
C THR A 70 -16.34 -11.27 10.61
N LEU A 71 -15.11 -10.85 10.88
CA LEU A 71 -14.01 -10.87 9.90
C LEU A 71 -13.50 -12.29 9.61
N ASN A 72 -13.69 -13.23 10.54
CA ASN A 72 -13.35 -14.64 10.32
C ASN A 72 -14.18 -15.31 9.20
N ALA A 73 -15.30 -14.69 8.81
CA ALA A 73 -16.14 -15.13 7.69
C ALA A 73 -15.75 -14.52 6.34
N VAL A 74 -14.65 -13.78 6.26
CA VAL A 74 -14.11 -13.24 5.01
C VAL A 74 -13.47 -14.35 4.18
N SER A 75 -13.69 -14.32 2.87
CA SER A 75 -13.18 -15.33 1.94
C SER A 75 -11.65 -15.30 1.86
N ASN A 76 -11.01 -16.46 1.65
CA ASN A 76 -9.58 -16.62 1.48
C ASN A 76 -8.71 -16.11 2.66
N LEU A 77 -9.29 -15.98 3.85
CA LEU A 77 -8.57 -15.63 5.06
C LEU A 77 -7.70 -16.83 5.50
N LYS A 78 -6.40 -16.58 5.65
CA LYS A 78 -5.42 -17.57 6.09
C LYS A 78 -5.19 -17.50 7.60
N HIS A 79 -4.93 -16.30 8.10
CA HIS A 79 -4.71 -16.02 9.51
C HIS A 79 -5.35 -14.71 9.92
N ILE A 80 -5.88 -14.67 11.14
CA ILE A 80 -6.31 -13.47 11.84
C ILE A 80 -5.51 -13.34 13.13
N THR A 81 -4.96 -12.17 13.36
CA THR A 81 -4.24 -11.85 14.59
C THR A 81 -4.76 -10.52 15.12
N SER A 82 -5.12 -10.47 16.38
CA SER A 82 -5.61 -9.25 17.02
C SER A 82 -4.73 -8.82 18.18
N ARG A 83 -4.73 -7.53 18.44
CA ARG A 83 -4.07 -6.91 19.57
C ARG A 83 -4.96 -5.83 20.17
N SER A 84 -5.41 -6.03 21.39
CA SER A 84 -6.14 -5.03 22.18
C SER A 84 -5.16 -4.29 23.08
N SER A 85 -5.17 -2.97 22.99
CA SER A 85 -4.38 -2.05 23.83
C SER A 85 -5.33 -1.00 24.43
N GLU A 86 -4.87 -0.21 25.40
CA GLU A 86 -5.65 0.93 25.87
C GLU A 86 -5.99 1.86 24.71
N ASN A 87 -7.27 2.23 24.59
CA ASN A 87 -7.87 3.09 23.58
C ASN A 87 -7.86 2.55 22.14
N MET A 88 -7.33 1.36 21.84
CA MET A 88 -7.15 0.91 20.45
C MET A 88 -7.23 -0.61 20.30
N SER A 89 -7.98 -1.06 19.30
CA SER A 89 -7.94 -2.42 18.75
C SER A 89 -7.23 -2.43 17.40
N LEU A 90 -6.35 -3.39 17.20
CA LEU A 90 -5.64 -3.64 15.94
C LEU A 90 -5.86 -5.09 15.53
N ILE A 91 -6.45 -5.31 14.37
CA ILE A 91 -6.69 -6.64 13.80
C ILE A 91 -5.94 -6.74 12.48
N THR A 92 -5.11 -7.76 12.35
CA THR A 92 -4.34 -8.05 11.15
C THR A 92 -4.90 -9.30 10.48
N LEU A 93 -5.26 -9.18 9.22
CA LEU A 93 -5.83 -10.21 8.37
C LEU A 93 -4.80 -10.60 7.32
N GLU A 94 -4.35 -11.84 7.33
CA GLU A 94 -3.48 -12.41 6.30
C GLU A 94 -4.32 -13.28 5.37
N PHE A 95 -4.22 -13.04 4.07
CA PHE A 95 -4.94 -13.76 3.03
C PHE A 95 -4.03 -14.70 2.24
N GLU A 96 -4.62 -15.64 1.53
CA GLU A 96 -3.90 -16.50 0.60
C GLU A 96 -3.37 -15.70 -0.59
N PHE A 97 -2.19 -16.07 -1.12
CA PHE A 97 -1.58 -15.43 -2.27
C PHE A 97 -2.40 -15.65 -3.56
N GLY A 98 -2.34 -14.66 -4.44
CA GLY A 98 -3.01 -14.73 -5.76
C GLY A 98 -4.43 -14.16 -5.79
N ASN A 99 -4.89 -13.56 -4.70
CA ASN A 99 -6.16 -12.84 -4.65
C ASN A 99 -5.92 -11.33 -4.82
N ASP A 100 -6.87 -10.65 -5.44
CA ASP A 100 -6.84 -9.19 -5.57
C ASP A 100 -7.15 -8.54 -4.22
N ILE A 101 -6.17 -7.79 -3.70
CA ILE A 101 -6.26 -7.13 -2.39
C ILE A 101 -7.38 -6.08 -2.35
N ASP A 102 -7.76 -5.49 -3.49
CA ASP A 102 -8.85 -4.52 -3.56
C ASP A 102 -10.21 -5.19 -3.41
N VAL A 103 -10.38 -6.38 -3.99
CA VAL A 103 -11.59 -7.19 -3.81
C VAL A 103 -11.71 -7.62 -2.34
N LEU A 104 -10.62 -8.11 -1.75
CA LEU A 104 -10.59 -8.51 -0.33
C LEU A 104 -10.87 -7.32 0.60
N THR A 105 -10.34 -6.13 0.28
CA THR A 105 -10.59 -4.91 1.07
C THR A 105 -12.07 -4.52 1.06
N ASN A 106 -12.76 -4.68 -0.08
CA ASN A 106 -14.18 -4.42 -0.16
C ASN A 106 -15.01 -5.43 0.64
N ASP A 107 -14.64 -6.72 0.58
CA ASP A 107 -15.29 -7.77 1.39
C ASP A 107 -15.10 -7.52 2.90
N VAL A 108 -13.89 -7.12 3.32
CA VAL A 108 -13.62 -6.69 4.70
C VAL A 108 -14.47 -5.48 5.09
N ARG A 109 -14.58 -4.47 4.21
CA ARG A 109 -15.40 -3.28 4.47
C ARG A 109 -16.87 -3.62 4.66
N ASP A 110 -17.44 -4.44 3.77
CA ASP A 110 -18.81 -4.89 3.87
C ASP A 110 -19.09 -5.62 5.20
N LYS A 111 -18.14 -6.45 5.65
CA LYS A 111 -18.23 -7.12 6.95
C LYS A 111 -18.14 -6.17 8.14
N LEU A 112 -17.27 -5.16 8.06
CA LEU A 112 -17.15 -4.12 9.10
C LEU A 112 -18.42 -3.27 9.18
N ASP A 113 -19.01 -2.91 8.06
CA ASP A 113 -20.28 -2.15 8.04
C ASP A 113 -21.41 -2.93 8.69
N MET A 114 -21.46 -4.23 8.51
CA MET A 114 -22.45 -5.10 9.17
C MET A 114 -22.31 -5.14 10.68
N VAL A 115 -21.10 -5.11 11.23
CA VAL A 115 -20.85 -5.20 12.66
C VAL A 115 -20.81 -3.83 13.34
N SER A 116 -20.64 -2.75 12.59
CA SER A 116 -20.55 -1.38 13.14
C SER A 116 -21.74 -1.01 14.02
N SER A 117 -22.94 -1.48 13.66
CA SER A 117 -24.17 -1.26 14.45
C SER A 117 -24.23 -2.03 15.77
N GLN A 118 -23.33 -2.98 16.00
CA GLN A 118 -23.25 -3.78 17.23
C GLN A 118 -22.16 -3.26 18.19
N LEU A 119 -21.33 -2.34 17.72
CA LEU A 119 -20.29 -1.71 18.54
C LEU A 119 -20.91 -0.63 19.46
N PRO A 120 -20.30 -0.33 20.62
CA PRO A 120 -20.71 0.79 21.46
C PRO A 120 -20.64 2.13 20.72
N ASP A 121 -21.53 3.06 21.08
CA ASP A 121 -21.65 4.39 20.42
C ASP A 121 -20.36 5.24 20.50
N ASP A 122 -19.53 5.02 21.53
CA ASP A 122 -18.27 5.74 21.75
C ASP A 122 -17.08 5.16 20.95
N VAL A 123 -17.28 4.07 20.19
CA VAL A 123 -16.25 3.47 19.34
C VAL A 123 -16.20 4.21 18.02
N GLU A 124 -14.98 4.63 17.64
CA GLU A 124 -14.76 5.24 16.32
C GLU A 124 -14.89 4.20 15.19
N ASN A 125 -15.26 4.67 14.01
CA ASN A 125 -15.38 3.80 12.85
C ASN A 125 -14.06 3.08 12.54
N PRO A 126 -14.09 1.77 12.27
CA PRO A 126 -12.89 1.02 11.91
C PRO A 126 -12.23 1.58 10.64
N ILE A 127 -10.91 1.76 10.70
CA ILE A 127 -10.10 2.22 9.56
C ILE A 127 -9.34 1.03 8.99
N ILE A 128 -9.42 0.86 7.67
CA ILE A 128 -8.76 -0.22 6.95
C ILE A 128 -7.46 0.29 6.36
N PHE A 129 -6.34 -0.36 6.69
CA PHE A 129 -5.03 -0.11 6.10
C PHE A 129 -4.61 -1.31 5.25
N LYS A 130 -4.28 -1.07 3.99
CA LYS A 130 -3.59 -2.04 3.15
C LYS A 130 -2.09 -1.87 3.33
N PHE A 131 -1.40 -2.96 3.56
CA PHE A 131 0.05 -2.95 3.56
C PHE A 131 0.53 -3.08 2.11
N SER A 132 1.07 -2.01 1.55
CA SER A 132 1.68 -2.00 0.22
C SER A 132 3.14 -1.57 0.33
N THR A 133 3.99 -2.13 -0.53
CA THR A 133 5.38 -1.69 -0.68
C THR A 133 5.50 -0.24 -1.09
N ASP A 134 4.44 0.32 -1.70
CA ASP A 134 4.35 1.74 -2.08
C ASP A 134 4.34 2.70 -0.88
N MET A 135 4.05 2.20 0.33
CA MET A 135 4.09 3.00 1.56
C MET A 135 5.51 3.21 2.12
N ILE A 136 6.50 2.51 1.56
CA ILE A 136 7.90 2.66 1.99
C ILE A 136 8.45 3.99 1.45
N PRO A 137 8.88 4.93 2.32
CA PRO A 137 9.43 6.20 1.85
C PRO A 137 10.73 5.97 1.09
N ILE A 138 10.77 6.38 -0.18
CA ILE A 138 11.95 6.26 -1.05
C ILE A 138 13.00 7.30 -0.68
N VAL A 139 12.57 8.47 -0.22
CA VAL A 139 13.45 9.59 0.16
C VAL A 139 13.06 10.13 1.52
N LEU A 140 14.02 10.21 2.43
CA LEU A 140 13.90 10.84 3.74
C LEU A 140 14.77 12.10 3.76
N LEU A 141 14.15 13.24 4.01
CA LEU A 141 14.81 14.54 4.09
C LEU A 141 14.69 15.10 5.51
N SER A 142 15.80 15.54 6.08
CA SER A 142 15.81 16.28 7.36
C SER A 142 15.92 17.77 7.07
N VAL A 143 15.02 18.56 7.65
CA VAL A 143 15.00 20.02 7.51
C VAL A 143 15.18 20.65 8.88
N GLN A 144 16.17 21.55 9.00
CA GLN A 144 16.40 22.37 10.19
C GLN A 144 16.26 23.86 9.84
N ALA A 145 15.57 24.60 10.68
CA ALA A 145 15.47 26.06 10.55
C ALA A 145 15.37 26.70 11.93
N ASN A 146 15.81 27.95 12.04
CA ASN A 146 15.73 28.76 13.27
C ASN A 146 14.41 29.53 13.37
N GLU A 147 13.36 29.07 12.72
CA GLU A 147 12.04 29.68 12.68
C GLU A 147 11.08 29.06 13.72
N SER A 148 9.99 29.75 14.01
CA SER A 148 8.95 29.18 14.84
C SER A 148 8.29 27.97 14.14
N GLN A 149 7.83 27.01 14.92
CA GLN A 149 7.23 25.77 14.41
C GLN A 149 6.09 26.03 13.40
N SER A 150 5.23 27.01 13.67
CA SER A 150 4.12 27.37 12.78
C SER A 150 4.57 28.02 11.47
N ALA A 151 5.65 28.81 11.49
CA ALA A 151 6.21 29.44 10.30
C ALA A 151 6.91 28.38 9.44
N LEU A 152 7.66 27.48 10.06
CA LEU A 152 8.34 26.38 9.37
C LEU A 152 7.34 25.46 8.67
N TYR A 153 6.20 25.19 9.30
CA TYR A 153 5.11 24.39 8.74
C TYR A 153 4.63 24.96 7.41
N LYS A 154 4.33 26.26 7.40
CA LYS A 154 3.85 26.96 6.20
C LYS A 154 4.91 27.01 5.09
N ILE A 155 6.16 27.22 5.46
CA ILE A 155 7.28 27.25 4.49
C ILE A 155 7.49 25.86 3.87
N LEU A 156 7.45 24.79 4.69
CA LEU A 156 7.58 23.42 4.19
C LEU A 156 6.43 23.03 3.25
N ASP A 157 5.21 23.37 3.63
CA ASP A 157 4.04 23.07 2.80
C ASP A 157 4.10 23.79 1.44
N ASP A 158 4.33 25.11 1.46
CA ASP A 158 4.34 25.93 0.24
C ASP A 158 5.56 25.71 -0.66
N ARG A 159 6.74 25.47 -0.08
CA ARG A 159 8.02 25.45 -0.82
C ARG A 159 8.55 24.06 -1.11
N VAL A 160 8.14 23.05 -0.33
CA VAL A 160 8.68 21.69 -0.46
C VAL A 160 7.57 20.70 -0.81
N VAL A 161 6.54 20.58 0.02
CA VAL A 161 5.50 19.55 -0.15
C VAL A 161 4.69 19.77 -1.42
N ASN A 162 4.13 20.96 -1.60
CA ASN A 162 3.30 21.28 -2.76
C ASN A 162 4.04 21.18 -4.10
N PRO A 163 5.29 21.66 -4.26
CA PRO A 163 6.05 21.45 -5.49
C PRO A 163 6.40 20.00 -5.76
N LEU A 164 6.79 19.23 -4.73
CA LEU A 164 7.13 17.81 -4.86
C LEU A 164 5.91 16.96 -5.22
N ALA A 165 4.76 17.20 -4.58
CA ALA A 165 3.52 16.47 -4.86
C ALA A 165 3.00 16.64 -6.30
N ARG A 166 3.46 17.70 -7.01
CA ARG A 166 3.08 17.97 -8.41
C ARG A 166 3.97 17.27 -9.44
N ILE A 167 5.04 16.63 -9.00
CA ILE A 167 5.95 15.90 -9.90
C ILE A 167 5.29 14.59 -10.32
N PRO A 168 5.17 14.31 -11.62
CA PRO A 168 4.66 13.02 -12.09
C PRO A 168 5.50 11.87 -11.55
N GLY A 169 4.85 10.89 -10.90
CA GLY A 169 5.51 9.74 -10.27
C GLY A 169 5.74 9.87 -8.77
N VAL A 170 5.48 11.02 -8.15
CA VAL A 170 5.47 11.16 -6.69
C VAL A 170 4.08 10.78 -6.16
N GLY A 171 4.00 9.74 -5.34
CA GLY A 171 2.75 9.27 -4.75
C GLY A 171 2.29 10.16 -3.59
N THR A 172 3.05 10.17 -2.49
CA THR A 172 2.69 10.93 -1.28
C THR A 172 3.92 11.57 -0.67
N VAL A 173 3.77 12.81 -0.20
CA VAL A 173 4.79 13.53 0.57
C VAL A 173 4.25 13.71 1.98
N VAL A 174 4.89 13.07 2.95
CA VAL A 174 4.51 13.14 4.38
C VAL A 174 5.67 13.76 5.15
N TYR A 175 5.36 14.62 6.10
CA TYR A 175 6.37 15.18 7.01
C TYR A 175 5.99 14.86 8.46
N GLN A 176 6.99 14.57 9.26
CA GLN A 176 6.84 14.26 10.68
C GLN A 176 7.81 15.11 11.50
N TRP A 177 7.34 15.63 12.63
CA TRP A 177 8.19 16.35 13.57
C TRP A 177 8.97 15.37 14.43
N CYS A 178 10.28 15.50 14.41
CA CYS A 178 11.12 14.97 15.49
C CYS A 178 11.36 16.13 16.46
N ALA A 179 10.84 16.04 17.68
CA ALA A 179 11.25 16.95 18.75
C ALA A 179 12.77 16.77 18.93
N ALA A 180 13.54 17.81 18.66
CA ALA A 180 14.94 17.82 19.05
C ALA A 180 14.99 17.81 20.58
N THR A 181 15.44 16.69 21.17
CA THR A 181 15.79 16.58 22.58
C THR A 181 17.08 17.34 22.85
#